data_500919da2960fc223cf580b08f40e158
#
_entry.id   500919da2960fc223cf580b08f40e158
#
_cell.length_a   1.000
_cell.length_b   1.000
_cell.length_c   1.000
_cell.angle_alpha   90.00
_cell.angle_beta   90.00
_cell.angle_gamma   90.00
#
_symmetry.space_group_name_H-M   'P 1'
#
loop_
_entity.id
_entity.type
_entity.pdbx_description
1 polymer ?
#
loop_
_entity_poly.entity_id
_entity_poly.type
_entity_poly.pdbx_seq_one_letter_code
_entity_poly.pdbx_strand_id
1 'polypeptide(L)'
;MRYLYSIFTFLTISSIAHAQDASLLAGAMRADTDAGNTSFAVNVGYTQHLHKYFSVSADYLNEGHPKFHHRDGLGAQLWAHTAIPERGWSFGAGFGPYYYFDTTTGNGSFGDYRNEHGWGQLMSLNAIYHLHSRAYVEARLSHTHGITSHDSTMLMVGMGYELGSVPRAIRLENADRGDNLVMLLAGRSIVNSFKSETSTSTGLEYRRTFTPNIEGSVILMNEGKVDAAERKGVSAQVWLLRPFTERTVLEMGFGAYAMRDQLDRTDPHAERESHVAPIASIGMRYRIDDHWRAQLTWSRVITNYERDSDVFLLGAGYAF
;
A
#
# COMPACT_ATOMS: atom_id res chain seq x y z
N MET A 1 23.17 -19.99 -4.30
CA MET A 1 23.07 -19.70 -2.85
C MET A 1 23.77 -18.40 -2.38
N ARG A 2 24.60 -17.74 -3.15
CA ARG A 2 25.32 -16.50 -2.72
C ARG A 2 24.50 -15.20 -2.86
N TYR A 3 23.40 -15.18 -3.59
CA TYR A 3 22.59 -13.98 -3.85
C TYR A 3 21.46 -13.75 -2.84
N LEU A 4 21.10 -14.74 -2.01
CA LEU A 4 20.07 -14.58 -0.97
C LEU A 4 20.55 -13.78 0.24
N TYR A 5 21.87 -13.77 0.51
CA TYR A 5 22.41 -13.02 1.66
C TYR A 5 22.47 -11.51 1.45
N SER A 6 22.50 -11.03 0.20
CA SER A 6 22.59 -9.59 -0.10
C SER A 6 21.27 -8.85 0.13
N ILE A 7 20.13 -9.52 0.03
CA ILE A 7 18.81 -8.91 0.27
C ILE A 7 18.53 -8.80 1.78
N PHE A 8 19.02 -9.75 2.58
CA PHE A 8 18.85 -9.74 4.03
C PHE A 8 19.70 -8.67 4.75
N THR A 9 20.82 -8.26 4.18
CA THR A 9 21.70 -7.26 4.78
C THR A 9 21.13 -5.84 4.70
N PHE A 10 20.22 -5.55 3.78
CA PHE A 10 19.54 -4.25 3.69
C PHE A 10 18.49 -4.02 4.78
N LEU A 11 17.95 -5.09 5.37
CA LEU A 11 16.90 -5.03 6.40
C LEU A 11 17.44 -4.80 7.83
N THR A 12 18.75 -4.88 8.05
CA THR A 12 19.35 -4.75 9.40
C THR A 12 19.94 -3.37 9.71
N ILE A 13 19.83 -2.38 8.82
CA ILE A 13 20.33 -1.00 9.04
C ILE A 13 19.41 -0.17 9.96
N SER A 14 18.40 -0.76 10.58
CA SER A 14 17.34 -0.06 11.31
C SER A 14 17.65 0.32 12.76
N SER A 15 18.91 0.37 13.21
CA SER A 15 19.25 0.74 14.58
C SER A 15 19.67 2.20 14.79
N ILE A 16 19.70 3.02 13.74
CA ILE A 16 19.92 4.47 13.88
C ILE A 16 18.53 5.10 13.94
N ALA A 17 18.23 5.80 15.04
CA ALA A 17 16.98 6.54 15.24
C ALA A 17 16.91 7.75 14.28
N HIS A 18 16.66 7.50 13.01
CA HIS A 18 16.36 8.55 12.04
C HIS A 18 14.87 8.88 12.10
N ALA A 19 14.54 10.18 11.94
CA ALA A 19 13.18 10.65 11.83
C ALA A 19 12.45 9.92 10.69
N GLN A 20 11.19 9.64 10.88
CA GLN A 20 10.31 8.98 9.95
C GLN A 20 9.04 9.80 9.83
N ASP A 21 8.51 9.90 8.63
CA ASP A 21 7.33 10.71 8.35
C ASP A 21 6.28 9.86 7.65
N ALA A 22 5.02 10.19 7.93
CA ALA A 22 3.89 9.76 7.13
C ALA A 22 3.23 10.99 6.49
N SER A 23 2.82 10.91 5.24
CA SER A 23 2.17 12.00 4.52
C SER A 23 0.92 11.54 3.76
N LEU A 24 -0.03 12.47 3.63
CA LEU A 24 -1.20 12.32 2.78
C LEU A 24 -1.33 13.59 1.94
N LEU A 25 -1.25 13.43 0.62
CA LEU A 25 -1.36 14.52 -0.34
C LEU A 25 -2.52 14.24 -1.30
N ALA A 26 -3.18 15.29 -1.76
CA ALA A 26 -4.20 15.22 -2.78
C ALA A 26 -4.06 16.40 -3.75
N GLY A 27 -4.49 16.21 -4.98
CA GLY A 27 -4.40 17.26 -5.98
C GLY A 27 -4.95 16.88 -7.34
N ALA A 28 -4.42 17.48 -8.38
CA ALA A 28 -4.80 17.25 -9.74
C ALA A 28 -3.70 16.51 -10.52
N MET A 29 -4.15 15.66 -11.44
CA MET A 29 -3.32 14.91 -12.35
C MET A 29 -3.69 15.25 -13.79
N ARG A 30 -2.70 15.26 -14.68
CA ARG A 30 -2.84 15.30 -16.12
C ARG A 30 -2.06 14.16 -16.74
N ALA A 31 -2.76 13.29 -17.49
CA ALA A 31 -2.13 12.27 -18.30
C ALA A 31 -1.66 12.86 -19.65
N ASP A 32 -0.52 12.42 -20.11
CA ASP A 32 0.02 12.78 -21.44
C ASP A 32 -0.55 11.83 -22.49
N THR A 33 -1.82 12.01 -22.78
CA THR A 33 -2.57 11.31 -23.84
C THR A 33 -3.24 12.32 -24.76
N ASP A 34 -3.54 11.93 -26.00
CA ASP A 34 -4.12 12.79 -27.03
C ASP A 34 -5.44 13.48 -26.64
N ALA A 35 -6.08 13.03 -25.58
CA ALA A 35 -7.40 13.52 -25.16
C ALA A 35 -7.37 14.57 -24.03
N GLY A 36 -6.19 15.04 -23.58
CA GLY A 36 -6.08 16.08 -22.55
C GLY A 36 -6.73 15.67 -21.23
N ASN A 37 -6.45 14.47 -20.76
CA ASN A 37 -7.11 13.83 -19.66
C ASN A 37 -6.61 14.33 -18.32
N THR A 38 -7.46 15.00 -17.57
CA THR A 38 -7.21 15.43 -16.20
C THR A 38 -8.04 14.58 -15.23
N SER A 39 -7.48 14.32 -14.08
CA SER A 39 -8.14 13.63 -12.97
C SER A 39 -7.64 14.16 -11.63
N PHE A 40 -8.10 13.58 -10.54
CA PHE A 40 -7.50 13.81 -9.24
C PHE A 40 -6.25 12.95 -9.07
N ALA A 41 -5.41 13.31 -8.08
CA ALA A 41 -4.33 12.48 -7.61
C ALA A 41 -4.35 12.41 -6.08
N VAL A 42 -4.00 11.25 -5.53
CA VAL A 42 -3.82 11.05 -4.08
C VAL A 42 -2.51 10.30 -3.86
N ASN A 43 -1.69 10.76 -2.91
CA ASN A 43 -0.49 10.09 -2.48
C ASN A 43 -0.54 9.81 -0.98
N VAL A 44 -0.24 8.57 -0.61
CA VAL A 44 0.04 8.16 0.78
C VAL A 44 1.50 7.76 0.84
N GLY A 45 2.30 8.51 1.60
CA GLY A 45 3.75 8.34 1.66
C GLY A 45 4.25 7.98 3.05
N TYR A 46 5.30 7.18 3.07
CA TYR A 46 6.14 6.95 4.23
C TYR A 46 7.58 7.29 3.86
N THR A 47 8.22 8.17 4.64
CA THR A 47 9.60 8.62 4.40
C THR A 47 10.48 8.23 5.57
N GLN A 48 11.63 7.63 5.28
CA GLN A 48 12.71 7.34 6.21
C GLN A 48 13.89 8.26 5.93
N HIS A 49 14.22 9.16 6.86
CA HIS A 49 15.41 9.97 6.75
C HIS A 49 16.66 9.12 7.02
N LEU A 50 17.61 9.14 6.10
CA LEU A 50 18.90 8.43 6.18
C LEU A 50 19.99 9.36 6.68
N HIS A 51 19.90 10.62 6.30
CA HIS A 51 20.86 11.68 6.62
C HIS A 51 20.16 13.03 6.58
N LYS A 52 20.77 14.09 7.13
CA LYS A 52 20.20 15.46 7.12
C LYS A 52 19.86 16.02 5.73
N TYR A 53 20.35 15.39 4.65
CA TYR A 53 20.13 15.79 3.26
C TYR A 53 19.57 14.69 2.39
N PHE A 54 19.39 13.48 2.91
CA PHE A 54 18.93 12.32 2.14
C PHE A 54 17.90 11.52 2.88
N SER A 55 16.87 11.11 2.16
CA SER A 55 15.84 10.20 2.65
C SER A 55 15.40 9.22 1.57
N VAL A 56 14.69 8.17 1.97
CA VAL A 56 13.98 7.27 1.07
C VAL A 56 12.51 7.29 1.40
N SER A 57 11.65 7.24 0.39
CA SER A 57 10.21 7.08 0.58
C SER A 57 9.68 5.80 -0.04
N ALA A 58 8.56 5.34 0.50
CA ALA A 58 7.65 4.40 -0.12
C ALA A 58 6.30 5.10 -0.26
N ASP A 59 5.76 5.11 -1.47
CA ASP A 59 4.58 5.90 -1.83
C ASP A 59 3.54 4.99 -2.48
N TYR A 60 2.29 5.06 -2.03
CA TYR A 60 1.13 4.65 -2.81
C TYR A 60 0.59 5.88 -3.52
N LEU A 61 0.48 5.80 -4.83
CA LEU A 61 0.03 6.88 -5.69
C LEU A 61 -1.20 6.43 -6.46
N ASN A 62 -2.32 7.14 -6.28
CA ASN A 62 -3.52 6.97 -7.09
C ASN A 62 -3.61 8.13 -8.07
N GLU A 63 -3.60 7.83 -9.35
CA GLU A 63 -3.63 8.80 -10.45
C GLU A 63 -5.04 9.04 -10.98
N GLY A 64 -6.06 8.58 -10.23
CA GLY A 64 -7.45 8.82 -10.54
C GLY A 64 -7.96 8.08 -11.76
N HIS A 65 -8.88 8.73 -12.48
CA HIS A 65 -9.60 8.15 -13.61
C HIS A 65 -9.46 9.03 -14.86
N PRO A 66 -8.26 9.08 -15.52
CA PRO A 66 -8.19 9.67 -16.83
C PRO A 66 -9.00 8.83 -17.83
N LYS A 67 -9.36 9.41 -18.95
CA LYS A 67 -10.25 8.75 -19.92
C LYS A 67 -9.70 7.39 -20.36
N PHE A 68 -10.49 6.34 -20.19
CA PHE A 68 -10.15 4.94 -20.49
C PHE A 68 -9.06 4.32 -19.61
N HIS A 69 -8.67 4.98 -18.52
CA HIS A 69 -7.68 4.48 -17.57
C HIS A 69 -8.15 4.67 -16.13
N HIS A 70 -7.73 3.77 -15.28
CA HIS A 70 -7.78 3.90 -13.84
C HIS A 70 -6.45 3.38 -13.32
N ARG A 71 -5.54 4.32 -13.01
CA ARG A 71 -4.17 3.96 -12.64
C ARG A 71 -3.85 4.33 -11.20
N ASP A 72 -3.21 3.40 -10.53
CA ASP A 72 -2.54 3.60 -9.26
C ASP A 72 -1.23 2.81 -9.24
N GLY A 73 -0.43 2.96 -8.18
CA GLY A 73 0.82 2.23 -8.11
C GLY A 73 1.60 2.45 -6.82
N LEU A 74 2.70 1.72 -6.75
CA LEU A 74 3.65 1.77 -5.64
C LEU A 74 4.97 2.35 -6.15
N GLY A 75 5.42 3.43 -5.50
CA GLY A 75 6.71 4.06 -5.76
C GLY A 75 7.68 3.90 -4.61
N ALA A 76 8.96 3.92 -4.93
CA ALA A 76 10.01 4.10 -3.95
C ALA A 76 10.99 5.16 -4.50
N GLN A 77 11.27 6.21 -3.71
CA GLN A 77 12.14 7.29 -4.17
C GLN A 77 13.31 7.52 -3.22
N LEU A 78 14.48 7.77 -3.79
CA LEU A 78 15.59 8.41 -3.09
C LEU A 78 15.43 9.92 -3.24
N TRP A 79 15.49 10.62 -2.12
CA TRP A 79 15.37 12.08 -2.05
C TRP A 79 16.70 12.73 -1.66
N ALA A 80 17.01 13.82 -2.36
CA ALA A 80 17.96 14.81 -1.91
C ALA A 80 17.18 16.06 -1.50
N HIS A 81 17.46 16.61 -0.31
CA HIS A 81 16.71 17.76 0.20
C HIS A 81 17.62 18.76 0.94
N THR A 82 17.17 19.98 1.08
CA THR A 82 17.82 20.96 1.96
C THR A 82 17.76 20.48 3.41
N ALA A 83 18.58 21.07 4.29
CA ALA A 83 18.49 20.78 5.72
C ALA A 83 17.05 21.04 6.21
N ILE A 84 16.53 20.12 7.02
CA ILE A 84 15.18 20.21 7.62
C ILE A 84 15.26 21.16 8.82
N PRO A 85 14.57 22.30 8.80
CA PRO A 85 14.55 23.22 9.93
C PRO A 85 13.52 22.78 10.98
N GLU A 86 13.68 23.21 12.23
CA GLU A 86 12.62 23.06 13.26
C GLU A 86 11.32 23.78 12.85
N ARG A 87 11.44 24.88 12.12
CA ARG A 87 10.35 25.63 11.51
C ARG A 87 10.84 26.32 10.25
N GLY A 88 10.02 26.27 9.20
CA GLY A 88 10.31 26.95 7.94
C GLY A 88 10.34 26.00 6.76
N TRP A 89 10.93 26.43 5.67
CA TRP A 89 10.90 25.70 4.40
C TRP A 89 12.07 24.74 4.25
N SER A 90 11.77 23.55 3.73
CA SER A 90 12.73 22.67 3.10
C SER A 90 12.25 22.32 1.68
N PHE A 91 13.19 22.01 0.80
CA PHE A 91 12.95 21.68 -0.61
C PHE A 91 13.67 20.39 -0.93
N GLY A 92 13.04 19.55 -1.77
CA GLY A 92 13.60 18.27 -2.14
C GLY A 92 13.31 17.90 -3.58
N ALA A 93 14.16 16.98 -4.08
CA ALA A 93 14.00 16.29 -5.34
C ALA A 93 14.12 14.79 -5.11
N GLY A 94 13.18 14.03 -5.62
CA GLY A 94 13.07 12.58 -5.48
C GLY A 94 13.07 11.88 -6.82
N PHE A 95 13.68 10.70 -6.88
CA PHE A 95 13.69 9.84 -8.06
C PHE A 95 13.71 8.37 -7.64
N GLY A 96 12.98 7.52 -8.39
CA GLY A 96 13.03 6.09 -8.17
C GLY A 96 12.07 5.27 -9.02
N PRO A 97 12.02 3.95 -8.80
CA PRO A 97 11.12 3.06 -9.51
C PRO A 97 9.66 3.28 -9.10
N TYR A 98 8.77 3.03 -10.05
CA TYR A 98 7.33 3.04 -9.91
C TYR A 98 6.75 1.77 -10.52
N TYR A 99 5.95 1.02 -9.78
CA TYR A 99 5.22 -0.14 -10.28
C TYR A 99 3.74 0.21 -10.33
N TYR A 100 3.19 0.33 -11.53
CA TYR A 100 1.80 0.75 -11.74
C TYR A 100 0.86 -0.44 -11.95
N PHE A 101 -0.40 -0.18 -11.62
CA PHE A 101 -1.58 -0.99 -11.91
C PHE A 101 -2.53 -0.11 -12.72
N ASP A 102 -2.81 -0.48 -13.94
CA ASP A 102 -3.63 0.32 -14.87
C ASP A 102 -4.80 -0.52 -15.38
N THR A 103 -6.01 -0.13 -15.01
CA THR A 103 -7.22 -0.69 -15.60
C THR A 103 -7.56 0.10 -16.84
N THR A 104 -7.43 -0.54 -18.01
CA THR A 104 -7.61 0.09 -19.31
C THR A 104 -8.80 -0.49 -20.06
N THR A 105 -9.38 0.28 -21.00
CA THR A 105 -10.34 -0.25 -21.99
C THR A 105 -9.58 -0.61 -23.27
N GLY A 106 -9.50 -1.89 -23.59
CA GLY A 106 -8.73 -2.37 -24.75
C GLY A 106 -9.13 -1.76 -26.09
N ASN A 107 -10.43 -1.39 -26.28
CA ASN A 107 -10.97 -0.85 -27.53
C ASN A 107 -11.88 0.39 -27.31
N GLY A 108 -11.75 1.09 -26.18
CA GLY A 108 -12.63 2.22 -25.87
C GLY A 108 -14.06 1.84 -25.49
N SER A 109 -14.34 0.57 -25.29
CA SER A 109 -15.63 0.05 -24.81
C SER A 109 -15.54 -0.29 -23.33
N PHE A 110 -16.43 0.24 -22.49
CA PHE A 110 -16.46 0.00 -21.05
C PHE A 110 -16.80 -1.44 -20.65
N GLY A 111 -17.12 -2.31 -21.58
CA GLY A 111 -17.40 -3.73 -21.34
C GLY A 111 -16.18 -4.64 -21.41
N ASP A 112 -15.10 -4.19 -22.04
CA ASP A 112 -13.87 -4.94 -22.23
C ASP A 112 -12.72 -4.18 -21.56
N TYR A 113 -12.32 -4.59 -20.36
CA TYR A 113 -11.24 -3.99 -19.60
C TYR A 113 -10.06 -4.95 -19.43
N ARG A 114 -8.89 -4.39 -19.17
CA ARG A 114 -7.66 -5.10 -18.86
C ARG A 114 -7.00 -4.52 -17.62
N ASN A 115 -6.42 -5.37 -16.79
CA ASN A 115 -5.53 -4.96 -15.72
C ASN A 115 -4.09 -5.08 -16.20
N GLU A 116 -3.49 -3.98 -16.58
CA GLU A 116 -2.11 -3.91 -17.04
C GLU A 116 -1.21 -3.51 -15.87
N HIS A 117 -0.07 -4.20 -15.76
CA HIS A 117 0.93 -3.94 -14.73
C HIS A 117 2.28 -3.69 -15.36
N GLY A 118 3.04 -2.78 -14.80
CA GLY A 118 4.35 -2.51 -15.37
C GLY A 118 5.23 -1.64 -14.50
N TRP A 119 6.48 -1.56 -14.90
CA TRP A 119 7.45 -0.71 -14.28
C TRP A 119 7.51 0.65 -14.98
N GLY A 120 7.82 1.66 -14.20
CA GLY A 120 8.05 3.02 -14.64
C GLY A 120 9.04 3.71 -13.71
N GLN A 121 9.13 5.01 -13.88
CA GLN A 121 9.92 5.90 -13.05
C GLN A 121 9.04 6.95 -12.42
N LEU A 122 9.32 7.31 -11.18
CA LEU A 122 8.68 8.38 -10.44
C LEU A 122 9.73 9.46 -10.14
N MET A 123 9.48 10.67 -10.60
CA MET A 123 10.28 11.86 -10.35
C MET A 123 9.44 12.86 -9.60
N SER A 124 9.98 13.48 -8.56
CA SER A 124 9.22 14.44 -7.76
C SER A 124 10.08 15.61 -7.29
N LEU A 125 9.43 16.77 -7.20
CA LEU A 125 9.94 17.96 -6.51
C LEU A 125 8.98 18.31 -5.39
N ASN A 126 9.49 18.66 -4.22
CA ASN A 126 8.62 19.11 -3.13
C ASN A 126 9.11 20.38 -2.46
N ALA A 127 8.16 21.09 -1.87
CA ALA A 127 8.37 22.19 -0.94
C ALA A 127 7.58 21.86 0.34
N ILE A 128 8.26 21.77 1.47
CA ILE A 128 7.69 21.41 2.76
C ILE A 128 7.85 22.58 3.72
N TYR A 129 6.76 23.00 4.37
CA TYR A 129 6.79 23.96 5.45
C TYR A 129 6.62 23.23 6.79
N HIS A 130 7.69 23.16 7.57
CA HIS A 130 7.71 22.56 8.90
C HIS A 130 7.10 23.51 9.93
N LEU A 131 6.18 23.00 10.73
CA LEU A 131 5.53 23.71 11.82
C LEU A 131 6.35 23.55 13.12
N HIS A 132 6.01 24.31 14.18
CA HIS A 132 6.61 24.07 15.50
C HIS A 132 6.22 22.73 16.14
N SER A 133 5.20 22.10 15.61
CA SER A 133 4.78 20.74 15.95
C SER A 133 5.49 19.74 15.03
N ARG A 134 5.26 18.46 15.27
CA ARG A 134 5.72 17.38 14.35
C ARG A 134 4.99 17.37 13.01
N ALA A 135 4.01 18.25 12.81
CA ALA A 135 3.25 18.34 11.56
C ALA A 135 3.96 19.27 10.56
N TYR A 136 3.75 19.01 9.28
CA TYR A 136 4.18 19.86 8.19
C TYR A 136 3.13 19.92 7.08
N VAL A 137 3.23 20.91 6.22
CA VAL A 137 2.46 21.06 4.99
C VAL A 137 3.40 20.83 3.81
N GLU A 138 2.98 20.07 2.84
CA GLU A 138 3.77 19.73 1.65
C GLU A 138 3.02 20.11 0.38
N ALA A 139 3.73 20.73 -0.57
CA ALA A 139 3.36 20.80 -1.98
C ALA A 139 4.34 19.95 -2.78
N ARG A 140 3.80 19.06 -3.63
CA ARG A 140 4.60 18.10 -4.42
C ARG A 140 4.18 18.14 -5.89
N LEU A 141 5.16 18.31 -6.77
CA LEU A 141 5.02 18.09 -8.21
C LEU A 141 5.65 16.72 -8.51
N SER A 142 4.88 15.80 -9.05
CA SER A 142 5.34 14.46 -9.43
C SER A 142 5.11 14.20 -10.90
N HIS A 143 6.02 13.45 -11.51
CA HIS A 143 5.91 12.95 -12.89
C HIS A 143 6.17 11.45 -12.88
N THR A 144 5.24 10.69 -13.46
CA THR A 144 5.42 9.25 -13.71
C THR A 144 5.70 9.04 -15.17
N HIS A 145 6.73 8.26 -15.48
CA HIS A 145 7.03 7.77 -16.82
C HIS A 145 6.81 6.26 -16.85
N GLY A 146 5.75 5.82 -17.53
CA GLY A 146 5.41 4.41 -17.68
C GLY A 146 6.12 3.81 -18.90
N ILE A 147 6.78 2.66 -18.74
CA ILE A 147 7.47 2.01 -19.86
C ILE A 147 6.48 1.52 -20.92
N THR A 148 5.30 1.06 -20.49
CA THR A 148 4.25 0.51 -21.37
C THR A 148 2.88 1.16 -21.16
N SER A 149 2.77 2.17 -20.28
CA SER A 149 1.57 2.96 -20.02
C SER A 149 1.88 4.44 -20.30
N HIS A 150 0.87 5.30 -20.20
CA HIS A 150 1.00 6.74 -20.41
C HIS A 150 1.83 7.43 -19.32
N ASP A 151 2.43 8.56 -19.66
CA ASP A 151 3.05 9.44 -18.68
C ASP A 151 1.99 10.29 -17.97
N SER A 152 2.26 10.70 -16.76
CA SER A 152 1.40 11.65 -16.06
C SER A 152 2.17 12.65 -15.20
N THR A 153 1.58 13.82 -15.02
CA THR A 153 2.11 14.88 -14.16
C THR A 153 1.05 15.25 -13.13
N MET A 154 1.46 15.34 -11.86
CA MET A 154 0.58 15.59 -10.73
C MET A 154 1.09 16.75 -9.91
N LEU A 155 0.18 17.66 -9.53
CA LEU A 155 0.41 18.70 -8.53
C LEU A 155 -0.49 18.42 -7.33
N MET A 156 0.13 18.13 -6.20
CA MET A 156 -0.54 17.73 -4.97
C MET A 156 -0.14 18.63 -3.80
N VAL A 157 -1.06 18.82 -2.87
CA VAL A 157 -0.82 19.53 -1.60
C VAL A 157 -1.39 18.67 -0.47
N GLY A 158 -0.76 18.69 0.68
CA GLY A 158 -1.26 17.94 1.82
C GLY A 158 -0.44 18.15 3.08
N MET A 159 -0.58 17.22 3.97
CA MET A 159 0.03 17.26 5.29
C MET A 159 0.83 16.00 5.57
N GLY A 160 1.85 16.15 6.38
CA GLY A 160 2.57 15.03 6.94
C GLY A 160 2.85 15.22 8.43
N TYR A 161 3.30 14.14 9.03
CA TYR A 161 3.59 14.08 10.46
C TYR A 161 4.85 13.28 10.71
N GLU A 162 5.77 13.85 11.47
CA GLU A 162 7.00 13.20 11.92
C GLU A 162 6.66 12.16 13.01
N LEU A 163 6.82 10.88 12.70
CA LEU A 163 6.47 9.78 13.60
C LEU A 163 7.42 9.66 14.80
N GLY A 164 8.59 10.29 14.72
CA GLY A 164 9.61 10.26 15.76
C GLY A 164 10.26 8.86 15.93
N SER A 165 11.18 8.78 16.87
CA SER A 165 11.72 7.48 17.29
C SER A 165 10.73 6.79 18.24
N VAL A 166 10.39 5.53 17.98
CA VAL A 166 9.63 4.72 18.94
C VAL A 166 10.52 4.47 20.17
N PRO A 167 10.09 4.85 21.36
CA PRO A 167 10.84 4.55 22.57
C PRO A 167 11.16 3.04 22.66
N ARG A 168 12.37 2.71 23.08
CA ARG A 168 12.83 1.30 23.22
C ARG A 168 11.90 0.47 24.11
N ALA A 169 11.31 1.09 25.13
CA ALA A 169 10.35 0.45 26.04
C ALA A 169 9.10 -0.05 25.31
N ILE A 170 8.50 0.76 24.43
CA ILE A 170 7.32 0.37 23.65
C ILE A 170 7.65 -0.79 22.70
N ARG A 171 8.86 -0.78 22.14
CA ARG A 171 9.34 -1.84 21.24
C ARG A 171 9.49 -3.19 21.95
N LEU A 172 9.97 -3.18 23.19
CA LEU A 172 10.15 -4.38 24.00
C LEU A 172 8.81 -4.89 24.57
N GLU A 173 7.95 -4.00 25.02
CA GLU A 173 6.65 -4.34 25.60
C GLU A 173 5.68 -4.97 24.58
N ASN A 174 5.78 -4.59 23.31
CA ASN A 174 5.01 -5.23 22.25
C ASN A 174 5.55 -6.60 21.84
N ALA A 175 6.83 -6.87 22.09
CA ALA A 175 7.46 -8.16 21.81
C ALA A 175 7.11 -9.23 22.87
N ASP A 176 6.85 -8.81 24.12
CA ASP A 176 6.62 -9.73 25.26
C ASP A 176 5.14 -10.11 25.45
N ARG A 177 4.20 -9.49 24.70
CA ARG A 177 2.76 -9.67 24.92
C ARG A 177 2.07 -10.41 23.78
N GLY A 178 2.19 -11.71 23.78
CA GLY A 178 1.44 -12.60 22.91
C GLY A 178 2.07 -12.77 21.53
N ASP A 179 2.83 -13.83 21.38
CA ASP A 179 3.42 -14.22 20.09
C ASP A 179 2.38 -14.61 19.03
N ASN A 180 1.13 -14.83 19.44
CA ASN A 180 0.07 -15.35 18.60
C ASN A 180 -1.18 -14.46 18.66
N LEU A 181 -1.84 -14.28 17.52
CA LEU A 181 -3.06 -13.48 17.39
C LEU A 181 -4.02 -14.19 16.42
N VAL A 182 -5.26 -14.37 16.84
CA VAL A 182 -6.36 -14.85 15.97
C VAL A 182 -7.36 -13.73 15.81
N MET A 183 -7.77 -13.46 14.56
CA MET A 183 -8.68 -12.35 14.21
C MET A 183 -9.84 -12.82 13.35
N LEU A 184 -11.01 -12.27 13.60
CA LEU A 184 -12.17 -12.32 12.71
C LEU A 184 -12.27 -10.99 11.98
N LEU A 185 -12.38 -11.07 10.65
CA LEU A 185 -12.33 -9.93 9.74
C LEU A 185 -13.59 -9.91 8.88
N ALA A 186 -14.14 -8.73 8.64
CA ALA A 186 -15.22 -8.51 7.71
C ALA A 186 -15.03 -7.17 6.97
N GLY A 187 -15.53 -7.09 5.74
CA GLY A 187 -15.36 -5.88 4.97
C GLY A 187 -15.87 -5.98 3.55
N ARG A 188 -15.14 -5.39 2.62
CA ARG A 188 -15.49 -5.33 1.21
C ARG A 188 -14.32 -5.68 0.32
N SER A 189 -14.60 -6.40 -0.78
CA SER A 189 -13.74 -6.55 -1.95
C SER A 189 -14.32 -5.73 -3.09
N ILE A 190 -13.42 -5.12 -3.87
CA ILE A 190 -13.71 -4.35 -5.07
C ILE A 190 -12.90 -4.98 -6.20
N VAL A 191 -13.55 -5.50 -7.22
CA VAL A 191 -12.85 -5.96 -8.43
C VAL A 191 -12.47 -4.73 -9.27
N ASN A 192 -11.19 -4.64 -9.63
CA ASN A 192 -10.65 -3.52 -10.41
C ASN A 192 -11.10 -3.63 -11.87
N SER A 193 -12.26 -3.08 -12.12
CA SER A 193 -12.94 -2.93 -13.40
C SER A 193 -13.54 -1.53 -13.49
N PHE A 194 -13.96 -1.11 -14.68
CA PHE A 194 -14.66 0.17 -14.82
C PHE A 194 -16.01 0.21 -14.09
N LYS A 195 -16.60 -0.94 -13.78
CA LYS A 195 -17.82 -1.04 -12.99
C LYS A 195 -17.54 -1.02 -11.48
N SER A 196 -16.28 -1.28 -11.05
CA SER A 196 -15.86 -1.36 -9.66
C SER A 196 -16.81 -2.22 -8.82
N GLU A 197 -17.10 -3.42 -9.30
CA GLU A 197 -18.05 -4.33 -8.66
C GLU A 197 -17.61 -4.68 -7.24
N THR A 198 -18.52 -4.59 -6.29
CA THR A 198 -18.20 -4.76 -4.86
C THR A 198 -18.95 -5.93 -4.25
N SER A 199 -18.29 -6.66 -3.36
CA SER A 199 -18.87 -7.73 -2.56
C SER A 199 -18.52 -7.60 -1.09
N THR A 200 -19.25 -8.34 -0.24
CA THR A 200 -18.90 -8.48 1.18
C THR A 200 -17.80 -9.52 1.32
N SER A 201 -16.73 -9.14 2.02
CA SER A 201 -15.59 -10.03 2.29
C SER A 201 -15.53 -10.41 3.76
N THR A 202 -15.04 -11.62 4.02
CA THR A 202 -14.81 -12.12 5.39
C THR A 202 -13.48 -12.85 5.45
N GLY A 203 -12.87 -12.86 6.64
CA GLY A 203 -11.60 -13.56 6.85
C GLY A 203 -11.44 -14.08 8.27
N LEU A 204 -10.68 -15.16 8.39
CA LEU A 204 -10.12 -15.65 9.64
C LEU A 204 -8.61 -15.61 9.52
N GLU A 205 -7.96 -14.80 10.32
CA GLU A 205 -6.52 -14.60 10.29
C GLU A 205 -5.86 -15.16 11.55
N TYR A 206 -4.77 -15.87 11.35
CA TYR A 206 -3.80 -16.18 12.38
C TYR A 206 -2.50 -15.46 12.11
N ARG A 207 -1.94 -14.80 13.11
CA ARG A 207 -0.63 -14.13 13.06
C ARG A 207 0.29 -14.66 14.14
N ARG A 208 1.58 -14.66 13.80
CA ARG A 208 2.66 -14.95 14.74
C ARG A 208 3.76 -13.91 14.64
N THR A 209 4.17 -13.39 15.78
CA THR A 209 5.30 -12.47 15.91
C THR A 209 6.61 -13.25 15.89
N PHE A 210 7.53 -12.90 14.99
CA PHE A 210 8.88 -13.48 14.92
C PHE A 210 9.91 -12.56 15.56
N THR A 211 9.73 -11.26 15.38
CA THR A 211 10.55 -10.20 15.98
C THR A 211 9.66 -9.00 16.30
N PRO A 212 10.13 -8.02 17.09
CA PRO A 212 9.33 -6.82 17.38
C PRO A 212 8.81 -6.04 16.16
N ASN A 213 9.41 -6.27 14.99
CA ASN A 213 9.07 -5.56 13.76
C ASN A 213 8.61 -6.49 12.62
N ILE A 214 8.54 -7.82 12.85
CA ILE A 214 8.20 -8.79 11.81
C ILE A 214 7.20 -9.81 12.34
N GLU A 215 6.08 -9.94 11.63
CA GLU A 215 5.08 -11.00 11.84
C GLU A 215 4.88 -11.80 10.56
N GLY A 216 4.40 -13.04 10.72
CA GLY A 216 3.83 -13.84 9.65
C GLY A 216 2.34 -14.00 9.87
N SER A 217 1.55 -14.05 8.80
CA SER A 217 0.13 -14.36 8.87
C SER A 217 -0.31 -15.42 7.87
N VAL A 218 -1.40 -16.10 8.23
CA VAL A 218 -2.20 -16.93 7.32
C VAL A 218 -3.65 -16.50 7.46
N ILE A 219 -4.31 -16.21 6.33
CA ILE A 219 -5.71 -15.77 6.29
C ILE A 219 -6.51 -16.74 5.44
N LEU A 220 -7.57 -17.29 6.00
CA LEU A 220 -8.66 -17.89 5.22
C LEU A 220 -9.57 -16.75 4.80
N MET A 221 -9.64 -16.45 3.51
CA MET A 221 -10.35 -15.30 2.98
C MET A 221 -11.42 -15.70 1.98
N ASN A 222 -12.59 -15.06 2.11
CA ASN A 222 -13.68 -15.12 1.14
C ASN A 222 -13.96 -13.69 0.68
N GLU A 223 -13.64 -13.38 -0.57
CA GLU A 223 -13.86 -12.06 -1.16
C GLU A 223 -15.33 -11.81 -1.57
N GLY A 224 -16.18 -12.85 -1.46
CA GLY A 224 -17.59 -12.76 -1.82
C GLY A 224 -17.83 -13.02 -3.30
N LYS A 225 -18.93 -12.47 -3.80
CA LYS A 225 -19.46 -12.75 -5.13
C LYS A 225 -19.87 -11.48 -5.85
N VAL A 226 -19.36 -11.31 -7.05
CA VAL A 226 -19.78 -10.31 -8.05
C VAL A 226 -20.02 -11.01 -9.39
N ASP A 227 -20.52 -10.31 -10.40
CA ASP A 227 -20.70 -10.91 -11.72
C ASP A 227 -19.36 -11.30 -12.35
N ALA A 228 -18.34 -10.45 -12.17
CA ALA A 228 -17.01 -10.70 -12.71
C ALA A 228 -16.27 -11.86 -12.04
N ALA A 229 -16.51 -12.14 -10.75
CA ALA A 229 -15.77 -13.17 -10.01
C ALA A 229 -16.47 -13.65 -8.73
N GLU A 230 -16.25 -14.92 -8.35
CA GLU A 230 -16.45 -15.45 -7.00
C GLU A 230 -15.15 -16.04 -6.50
N ARG A 231 -14.53 -15.44 -5.47
CA ARG A 231 -13.19 -15.79 -5.03
C ARG A 231 -13.12 -16.12 -3.54
N LYS A 232 -12.38 -17.20 -3.25
CA LYS A 232 -12.03 -17.59 -1.87
C LYS A 232 -10.73 -18.38 -1.86
N GLY A 233 -9.99 -18.28 -0.76
CA GLY A 233 -8.71 -18.98 -0.67
C GLY A 233 -7.97 -18.75 0.63
N VAL A 234 -6.66 -19.01 0.57
CA VAL A 234 -5.73 -18.86 1.70
C VAL A 234 -4.60 -17.94 1.27
N SER A 235 -4.39 -16.89 2.03
CA SER A 235 -3.25 -16.01 1.86
C SER A 235 -2.23 -16.23 2.98
N ALA A 236 -0.94 -16.17 2.63
CA ALA A 236 0.17 -16.17 3.57
C ALA A 236 1.02 -14.93 3.32
N GLN A 237 1.29 -14.15 4.38
CA GLN A 237 2.01 -12.89 4.26
C GLN A 237 3.06 -12.73 5.37
N VAL A 238 4.12 -11.98 5.04
CA VAL A 238 5.07 -11.43 6.01
C VAL A 238 4.76 -9.95 6.18
N TRP A 239 4.71 -9.48 7.42
CA TRP A 239 4.36 -8.12 7.79
C TRP A 239 5.54 -7.41 8.43
N LEU A 240 5.79 -6.20 7.97
CA LEU A 240 6.66 -5.24 8.62
C LEU A 240 5.83 -4.34 9.51
N LEU A 241 6.21 -4.23 10.78
CA LEU A 241 5.48 -3.52 11.81
C LEU A 241 6.21 -2.24 12.18
N ARG A 242 5.45 -1.16 12.25
CA ARG A 242 5.93 0.14 12.74
C ARG A 242 5.02 0.65 13.85
N PRO A 243 5.42 0.58 15.13
CA PRO A 243 4.69 1.24 16.21
C PRO A 243 4.57 2.74 15.93
N PHE A 244 3.34 3.24 15.95
CA PHE A 244 2.99 4.64 15.77
C PHE A 244 2.74 5.34 17.12
N THR A 245 2.00 4.65 18.00
CA THR A 245 1.79 5.05 19.40
C THR A 245 1.99 3.83 20.31
N GLU A 246 1.83 4.00 21.61
CA GLU A 246 1.84 2.87 22.57
C GLU A 246 0.77 1.81 22.26
N ARG A 247 -0.29 2.17 21.58
CA ARG A 247 -1.43 1.29 21.27
C ARG A 247 -1.64 1.05 19.79
N THR A 248 -0.99 1.81 18.90
CA THR A 248 -1.22 1.75 17.45
C THR A 248 0.03 1.31 16.73
N VAL A 249 -0.11 0.32 15.83
CA VAL A 249 0.94 -0.17 14.96
C VAL A 249 0.48 0.01 13.52
N LEU A 250 1.34 0.60 12.68
CA LEU A 250 1.20 0.61 11.23
C LEU A 250 1.85 -0.65 10.67
N GLU A 251 1.26 -1.23 9.63
CA GLU A 251 1.64 -2.53 9.11
C GLU A 251 1.74 -2.50 7.58
N MET A 252 2.74 -3.17 7.04
CA MET A 252 2.89 -3.42 5.61
C MET A 252 3.15 -4.90 5.40
N GLY A 253 2.32 -5.56 4.58
CA GLY A 253 2.35 -7.00 4.33
C GLY A 253 2.61 -7.32 2.87
N PHE A 254 3.37 -8.38 2.62
CA PHE A 254 3.58 -8.96 1.30
C PHE A 254 3.51 -10.48 1.38
N GLY A 255 2.92 -11.10 0.35
CA GLY A 255 2.80 -12.53 0.33
C GLY A 255 2.16 -13.09 -0.92
N ALA A 256 1.60 -14.28 -0.77
CA ALA A 256 0.90 -15.00 -1.83
C ALA A 256 -0.52 -15.36 -1.38
N TYR A 257 -1.43 -15.36 -2.32
CA TYR A 257 -2.81 -15.76 -2.16
C TYR A 257 -3.12 -16.93 -3.09
N ALA A 258 -3.28 -18.12 -2.53
CA ALA A 258 -3.76 -19.30 -3.22
C ALA A 258 -5.30 -19.33 -3.16
N MET A 259 -5.96 -19.22 -4.30
CA MET A 259 -7.40 -19.00 -4.38
C MET A 259 -8.07 -19.89 -5.41
N ARG A 260 -9.36 -20.14 -5.19
CA ARG A 260 -10.27 -20.65 -6.21
C ARG A 260 -11.14 -19.48 -6.67
N ASP A 261 -11.15 -19.28 -7.97
CA ASP A 261 -11.89 -18.21 -8.64
C ASP A 261 -12.86 -18.82 -9.64
N GLN A 262 -14.09 -18.34 -9.65
CA GLN A 262 -15.05 -18.61 -10.72
C GLN A 262 -15.20 -17.31 -11.50
N LEU A 263 -14.60 -17.29 -12.69
CA LEU A 263 -14.63 -16.15 -13.60
C LEU A 263 -15.97 -16.15 -14.34
N ASP A 264 -16.48 -14.94 -14.62
CA ASP A 264 -17.73 -14.74 -15.37
C ASP A 264 -18.92 -15.58 -14.86
N ARG A 265 -19.46 -15.20 -13.71
CA ARG A 265 -20.62 -15.86 -13.10
C ARG A 265 -21.92 -15.73 -13.90
N THR A 266 -21.93 -14.90 -14.93
CA THR A 266 -23.05 -14.81 -15.87
C THR A 266 -23.08 -15.99 -16.81
N ASP A 267 -21.95 -16.69 -17.01
CA ASP A 267 -21.88 -17.95 -17.72
C ASP A 267 -22.14 -19.14 -16.77
N PRO A 268 -23.26 -19.85 -16.91
CA PRO A 268 -23.57 -21.03 -16.06
C PRO A 268 -22.59 -22.19 -16.23
N HIS A 269 -21.76 -22.17 -17.28
CA HIS A 269 -20.74 -23.18 -17.57
C HIS A 269 -19.33 -22.74 -17.13
N ALA A 270 -19.17 -21.51 -16.56
CA ALA A 270 -17.87 -21.04 -16.07
C ALA A 270 -17.31 -21.99 -15.02
N GLU A 271 -16.15 -22.55 -15.32
CA GLU A 271 -15.45 -23.45 -14.41
C GLU A 271 -14.76 -22.67 -13.28
N ARG A 272 -14.53 -23.37 -12.16
CA ARG A 272 -13.73 -22.84 -11.06
C ARG A 272 -12.28 -23.20 -11.27
N GLU A 273 -11.45 -22.20 -11.37
CA GLU A 273 -10.02 -22.37 -11.55
C GLU A 273 -9.26 -22.07 -10.24
N SER A 274 -8.09 -22.66 -10.11
CA SER A 274 -7.20 -22.40 -8.97
C SER A 274 -6.01 -21.57 -9.42
N HIS A 275 -5.78 -20.46 -8.74
CA HIS A 275 -4.70 -19.52 -9.03
C HIS A 275 -3.87 -19.22 -7.79
N VAL A 276 -2.65 -18.77 -8.02
CA VAL A 276 -1.82 -18.16 -6.98
C VAL A 276 -1.41 -16.77 -7.47
N ALA A 277 -1.71 -15.77 -6.69
CA ALA A 277 -1.42 -14.37 -7.00
C ALA A 277 -0.60 -13.71 -5.89
N PRO A 278 0.25 -12.73 -6.21
CA PRO A 278 0.83 -11.84 -5.23
C PRO A 278 -0.26 -11.04 -4.49
N ILE A 279 -0.03 -10.78 -3.21
CA ILE A 279 -0.86 -9.89 -2.38
C ILE A 279 0.04 -8.91 -1.65
N ALA A 280 -0.29 -7.63 -1.75
CA ALA A 280 0.34 -6.55 -1.01
C ALA A 280 -0.70 -5.90 -0.11
N SER A 281 -0.32 -5.56 1.12
CA SER A 281 -1.26 -5.07 2.12
C SER A 281 -0.65 -3.92 2.93
N ILE A 282 -1.50 -2.99 3.33
CA ILE A 282 -1.19 -2.01 4.38
C ILE A 282 -2.28 -2.07 5.43
N GLY A 283 -1.92 -1.80 6.67
CA GLY A 283 -2.87 -1.89 7.77
C GLY A 283 -2.50 -1.03 8.96
N MET A 284 -3.47 -0.96 9.86
CA MET A 284 -3.31 -0.34 11.16
C MET A 284 -3.97 -1.23 12.20
N ARG A 285 -3.23 -1.56 13.24
CA ARG A 285 -3.73 -2.35 14.36
C ARG A 285 -3.70 -1.51 15.63
N TYR A 286 -4.79 -1.57 16.38
CA TYR A 286 -4.98 -0.87 17.66
C TYR A 286 -5.11 -1.88 18.80
N ARG A 287 -4.31 -1.71 19.83
CA ARG A 287 -4.39 -2.46 21.08
C ARG A 287 -5.47 -1.89 21.98
N ILE A 288 -6.58 -2.61 22.15
CA ILE A 288 -7.70 -2.24 23.03
C ILE A 288 -7.27 -2.46 24.48
N ASP A 289 -6.80 -3.66 24.78
CA ASP A 289 -6.25 -4.07 26.07
C ASP A 289 -5.10 -5.10 25.92
N ASP A 290 -4.79 -5.88 26.94
CA ASP A 290 -3.69 -6.84 26.90
C ASP A 290 -3.93 -8.00 25.92
N HIS A 291 -5.19 -8.34 25.63
CA HIS A 291 -5.56 -9.45 24.76
C HIS A 291 -6.25 -8.99 23.47
N TRP A 292 -7.11 -7.97 23.53
CA TRP A 292 -7.91 -7.60 22.39
C TRP A 292 -7.23 -6.59 21.46
N ARG A 293 -7.37 -6.87 20.17
CA ARG A 293 -6.85 -6.03 19.07
C ARG A 293 -7.97 -5.71 18.10
N ALA A 294 -8.01 -4.48 17.60
CA ALA A 294 -8.77 -4.09 16.41
C ALA A 294 -7.80 -3.87 15.25
N GLN A 295 -8.19 -4.20 14.04
CA GLN A 295 -7.37 -4.05 12.84
C GLN A 295 -8.19 -3.53 11.68
N LEU A 296 -7.61 -2.62 10.91
CA LEU A 296 -8.05 -2.21 9.58
C LEU A 296 -6.95 -2.56 8.58
N THR A 297 -7.31 -3.24 7.50
CA THR A 297 -6.36 -3.64 6.45
C THR A 297 -6.95 -3.34 5.08
N TRP A 298 -6.13 -2.82 4.18
CA TRP A 298 -6.35 -2.82 2.75
C TRP A 298 -5.32 -3.73 2.09
N SER A 299 -5.79 -4.60 1.20
CA SER A 299 -4.96 -5.54 0.45
C SER A 299 -5.26 -5.43 -1.04
N ARG A 300 -4.23 -5.40 -1.88
CA ARG A 300 -4.32 -5.54 -3.32
C ARG A 300 -3.92 -6.94 -3.72
N VAL A 301 -4.82 -7.66 -4.37
CA VAL A 301 -4.56 -8.95 -5.03
C VAL A 301 -4.24 -8.66 -6.50
N ILE A 302 -3.08 -9.10 -6.96
CA ILE A 302 -2.54 -8.80 -8.29
C ILE A 302 -2.63 -10.08 -9.14
N THR A 303 -3.52 -10.10 -10.11
CA THR A 303 -3.76 -11.27 -10.96
C THR A 303 -3.11 -11.10 -12.34
N ASN A 304 -2.94 -12.19 -13.05
CA ASN A 304 -2.49 -12.20 -14.45
C ASN A 304 -3.60 -12.56 -15.44
N TYR A 305 -4.87 -12.47 -14.99
CA TYR A 305 -6.05 -12.83 -15.76
C TYR A 305 -7.18 -11.80 -15.63
N GLU A 306 -6.83 -10.52 -15.50
CA GLU A 306 -7.74 -9.36 -15.56
C GLU A 306 -8.79 -9.33 -14.43
N ARG A 307 -8.39 -9.75 -13.21
CA ARG A 307 -9.29 -9.80 -12.04
C ARG A 307 -8.61 -9.35 -10.76
N ASP A 308 -7.82 -8.26 -10.85
CA ASP A 308 -7.28 -7.61 -9.67
C ASP A 308 -8.38 -7.17 -8.73
N SER A 309 -8.11 -7.24 -7.43
CA SER A 309 -9.06 -6.79 -6.42
C SER A 309 -8.41 -6.03 -5.28
N ASP A 310 -9.15 -5.07 -4.75
CA ASP A 310 -8.87 -4.39 -3.50
C ASP A 310 -9.76 -4.95 -2.40
N VAL A 311 -9.16 -5.41 -1.32
CA VAL A 311 -9.88 -6.00 -0.19
C VAL A 311 -9.67 -5.15 1.06
N PHE A 312 -10.75 -4.55 1.55
CA PHE A 312 -10.79 -3.77 2.79
C PHE A 312 -11.39 -4.61 3.90
N LEU A 313 -10.64 -4.87 4.96
CA LEU A 313 -11.09 -5.67 6.09
C LEU A 313 -10.92 -4.90 7.39
N LEU A 314 -11.97 -4.91 8.20
CA LEU A 314 -11.97 -4.46 9.59
C LEU A 314 -12.22 -5.68 10.48
N GLY A 315 -11.55 -5.78 11.61
CA GLY A 315 -11.78 -6.90 12.50
C GLY A 315 -11.30 -6.70 13.91
N ALA A 316 -11.60 -7.71 14.71
CA ALA A 316 -11.13 -7.83 16.08
C ALA A 316 -10.51 -9.20 16.31
N GLY A 317 -9.53 -9.26 17.22
CA GLY A 317 -8.81 -10.49 17.51
C GLY A 317 -8.33 -10.57 18.93
N TYR A 318 -7.94 -11.78 19.30
CA TYR A 318 -7.44 -12.15 20.61
C TYR A 318 -5.98 -12.59 20.53
N ALA A 319 -5.13 -11.94 21.32
CA ALA A 319 -3.69 -12.24 21.45
C ALA A 319 -3.44 -13.14 22.66
N PHE A 320 -2.57 -14.18 22.50
CA PHE A 320 -2.26 -15.18 23.51
C PHE A 320 -0.86 -15.74 23.37
#